data_20e3c963435e01ed77b62df34de66e85
#
_entry.id   20e3c963435e01ed77b62df34de66e85
#
_cell.length_a   1.000
_cell.length_b   1.000
_cell.length_c   1.000
_cell.angle_alpha   90.00
_cell.angle_beta   90.00
_cell.angle_gamma   90.00
#
_symmetry.space_group_name_H-M   'P 1'
#
loop_
_entity.id
_entity.type
_entity.pdbx_description
1 polymer ?
#
loop_
_entity_poly.entity_id
_entity_poly.type
_entity_poly.pdbx_seq_one_letter_code
_entity_poly.pdbx_strand_id
1 'polypeptide(L)'
;DSTKIALYLDATYPEHALLRRDEQLREQALEIDKLSGELGVHVRRWSLAQALSVGDHPLEIMMGEQGYLRQFEKISKPILKSLVSSNYKLNPQKVAKSKVRMTELITDLNQRLIDNQGRYLVGDRLGLADIAVCSILAPLLVIKGTPWELENDDIEQFTGELKEYHDYLLDLPLGQYAQRIYATERNARVDWRGL
;
A
#
# COMPACT_ATOMS: atom_id res chain seq x y z
N ASP A 1 13.68 7.89 2.58
CA ASP A 1 12.87 7.31 3.67
C ASP A 1 11.70 8.27 3.98
N SER A 2 10.45 7.80 3.77
CA SER A 2 9.22 8.60 3.94
C SER A 2 9.08 9.14 5.36
N THR A 3 9.44 8.37 6.37
CA THR A 3 9.43 8.81 7.78
C THR A 3 10.30 10.04 8.00
N LYS A 4 11.51 10.07 7.43
CA LYS A 4 12.41 11.24 7.54
C LYS A 4 11.84 12.47 6.84
N ILE A 5 11.15 12.27 5.71
CA ILE A 5 10.48 13.37 4.99
C ILE A 5 9.34 13.91 5.86
N ALA A 6 8.49 13.04 6.43
CA ALA A 6 7.41 13.44 7.31
C ALA A 6 7.91 14.22 8.54
N LEU A 7 8.95 13.73 9.21
CA LEU A 7 9.57 14.41 10.36
C LEU A 7 10.14 15.78 9.99
N TYR A 8 10.77 15.89 8.82
CA TYR A 8 11.27 17.18 8.31
C TYR A 8 10.12 18.15 8.02
N LEU A 9 9.06 17.70 7.37
CA LEU A 9 7.89 18.52 7.08
C LEU A 9 7.19 18.99 8.36
N ASP A 10 7.01 18.10 9.35
CA ASP A 10 6.43 18.44 10.64
C ASP A 10 7.24 19.49 11.42
N ALA A 11 8.57 19.41 11.31
CA ALA A 11 9.45 20.39 11.93
C ALA A 11 9.42 21.74 11.20
N THR A 12 9.24 21.72 9.87
CA THR A 12 9.24 22.92 9.02
C THR A 12 7.88 23.64 9.02
N TYR A 13 6.79 22.85 9.09
CA TYR A 13 5.40 23.33 9.01
C TYR A 13 4.58 22.82 10.20
N PRO A 14 4.87 23.27 11.44
CA PRO A 14 4.28 22.70 12.65
C PRO A 14 2.77 22.89 12.77
N GLU A 15 2.19 23.84 12.04
CA GLU A 15 0.74 24.07 11.95
C GLU A 15 0.00 22.96 11.21
N HIS A 16 0.71 22.22 10.34
CA HIS A 16 0.18 21.08 9.55
C HIS A 16 0.78 19.74 9.98
N ALA A 17 1.42 19.69 11.17
CA ALA A 17 2.12 18.50 11.62
C ALA A 17 1.22 17.26 11.66
N LEU A 18 1.72 16.17 11.08
CA LEU A 18 1.08 14.85 11.06
C LEU A 18 1.25 14.10 12.38
N LEU A 19 2.31 14.40 13.11
CA LEU A 19 2.55 13.86 14.44
C LEU A 19 1.90 14.75 15.51
N ARG A 20 1.49 14.12 16.60
CA ARG A 20 0.94 14.83 17.75
C ARG A 20 2.06 15.49 18.58
N ARG A 21 1.70 16.56 19.30
CA ARG A 21 2.61 17.17 20.30
C ARG A 21 2.70 16.31 21.56
N ASP A 22 1.65 15.58 21.87
CA ASP A 22 1.66 14.59 22.96
C ASP A 22 2.68 13.50 22.65
N GLU A 23 3.58 13.25 23.59
CA GLU A 23 4.72 12.35 23.41
C GLU A 23 4.25 10.89 23.24
N GLN A 24 3.26 10.47 24.02
CA GLN A 24 2.73 9.10 23.93
C GLN A 24 2.05 8.82 22.59
N LEU A 25 1.22 9.76 22.11
CA LEU A 25 0.59 9.63 20.79
C LEU A 25 1.61 9.69 19.66
N ARG A 26 2.68 10.49 19.84
CA ARG A 26 3.78 10.57 18.89
C ARG A 26 4.55 9.25 18.80
N GLU A 27 4.88 8.64 19.92
CA GLU A 27 5.54 7.34 19.96
C GLU A 27 4.69 6.25 19.32
N GLN A 28 3.40 6.20 19.64
CA GLN A 28 2.45 5.26 19.00
C GLN A 28 2.41 5.43 17.48
N ALA A 29 2.37 6.67 16.98
CA ALA A 29 2.34 6.92 15.54
C ALA A 29 3.64 6.47 14.85
N LEU A 30 4.80 6.68 15.47
CA LEU A 30 6.08 6.23 14.93
C LEU A 30 6.25 4.71 14.99
N GLU A 31 5.72 4.06 16.03
CA GLU A 31 5.66 2.60 16.09
C GLU A 31 4.83 2.02 14.96
N ILE A 32 3.63 2.57 14.71
CA ILE A 32 2.77 2.13 13.61
C ILE A 32 3.41 2.42 12.24
N ASP A 33 4.06 3.56 12.06
CA ASP A 33 4.81 3.85 10.84
C ASP A 33 5.93 2.81 10.59
N LYS A 34 6.64 2.39 11.62
CA LYS A 34 7.63 1.31 11.53
C LYS A 34 6.99 -0.03 11.16
N LEU A 35 5.85 -0.38 11.78
CA LEU A 35 5.09 -1.60 11.44
C LEU A 35 4.59 -1.55 9.99
N SER A 36 4.14 -0.39 9.52
CA SER A 36 3.73 -0.20 8.13
C SER A 36 4.88 -0.41 7.15
N GLY A 37 6.09 0.01 7.50
CA GLY A 37 7.31 -0.25 6.74
C GLY A 37 7.59 -1.74 6.58
N GLU A 38 7.47 -2.53 7.67
CA GLU A 38 7.57 -3.98 7.63
C GLU A 38 6.45 -4.60 6.78
N LEU A 39 5.19 -4.20 7.02
CA LEU A 39 4.04 -4.63 6.26
C LEU A 39 4.25 -4.41 4.75
N GLY A 40 4.76 -3.24 4.37
CA GLY A 40 5.02 -2.88 2.98
C GLY A 40 6.00 -3.82 2.26
N VAL A 41 6.97 -4.41 2.97
CA VAL A 41 7.86 -5.44 2.38
C VAL A 41 7.07 -6.69 2.00
N HIS A 42 6.16 -7.12 2.87
CA HIS A 42 5.37 -8.34 2.68
C HIS A 42 4.24 -8.13 1.68
N VAL A 43 3.54 -7.00 1.74
CA VAL A 43 2.50 -6.62 0.77
C VAL A 43 3.07 -6.59 -0.63
N ARG A 44 4.16 -5.84 -0.88
CA ARG A 44 4.79 -5.76 -2.21
C ARG A 44 5.21 -7.12 -2.73
N ARG A 45 5.85 -7.94 -1.90
CA ARG A 45 6.30 -9.27 -2.32
C ARG A 45 5.13 -10.15 -2.70
N TRP A 46 4.12 -10.23 -1.86
CA TRP A 46 3.00 -11.12 -2.08
C TRP A 46 2.11 -10.64 -3.24
N SER A 47 1.68 -9.37 -3.24
CA SER A 47 0.80 -8.84 -4.28
C SER A 47 1.44 -8.85 -5.67
N LEU A 48 2.73 -8.51 -5.78
CA LEU A 48 3.46 -8.60 -7.05
C LEU A 48 3.56 -10.05 -7.54
N ALA A 49 3.81 -11.01 -6.65
CA ALA A 49 3.87 -12.42 -7.04
C ALA A 49 2.52 -12.90 -7.57
N GLN A 50 1.42 -12.55 -6.91
CA GLN A 50 0.06 -12.91 -7.35
C GLN A 50 -0.29 -12.22 -8.69
N ALA A 51 -0.10 -10.92 -8.77
CA ALA A 51 -0.44 -10.16 -9.97
C ALA A 51 0.40 -10.60 -11.20
N LEU A 52 1.70 -10.86 -11.03
CA LEU A 52 2.57 -11.37 -12.11
C LEU A 52 2.29 -12.83 -12.50
N SER A 53 1.56 -13.58 -11.70
CA SER A 53 1.11 -14.92 -12.06
C SER A 53 -0.11 -14.92 -12.98
N VAL A 54 -0.90 -13.84 -12.94
CA VAL A 54 -2.14 -13.67 -13.71
C VAL A 54 -1.90 -12.86 -14.98
N GLY A 55 -1.05 -11.82 -14.93
CA GLY A 55 -0.82 -10.95 -16.08
C GLY A 55 0.38 -10.02 -15.90
N ASP A 56 0.57 -9.14 -16.88
CA ASP A 56 1.70 -8.20 -16.93
C ASP A 56 1.34 -6.79 -16.43
N HIS A 57 0.12 -6.57 -15.96
CA HIS A 57 -0.36 -5.26 -15.47
C HIS A 57 0.63 -4.55 -14.50
N PRO A 58 1.25 -5.22 -13.50
CA PRO A 58 2.25 -4.57 -12.66
C PRO A 58 3.46 -4.05 -13.42
N LEU A 59 3.86 -4.72 -14.49
CA LEU A 59 4.99 -4.28 -15.33
C LEU A 59 4.58 -3.08 -16.19
N GLU A 60 3.34 -3.02 -16.63
CA GLU A 60 2.77 -1.91 -17.39
C GLU A 60 2.70 -0.63 -16.55
N ILE A 61 2.26 -0.75 -15.29
CA ILE A 61 2.35 0.36 -14.32
C ILE A 61 3.79 0.85 -14.18
N MET A 62 4.76 -0.07 -14.03
CA MET A 62 6.17 0.28 -13.85
C MET A 62 6.81 0.91 -15.10
N MET A 63 6.38 0.52 -16.29
CA MET A 63 6.88 1.08 -17.55
C MET A 63 6.26 2.45 -17.87
N GLY A 64 5.06 2.74 -17.34
CA GLY A 64 4.27 3.91 -17.69
C GLY A 64 3.74 3.88 -19.13
N GLU A 65 2.68 4.62 -19.44
CA GLU A 65 2.07 4.63 -20.77
C GLU A 65 2.98 5.27 -21.83
N GLN A 66 3.71 6.32 -21.46
CA GLN A 66 4.61 7.07 -22.36
C GLN A 66 6.10 6.80 -22.08
N GLY A 67 6.38 5.77 -21.26
CA GLY A 67 7.76 5.46 -20.86
C GLY A 67 8.60 4.94 -22.04
N TYR A 68 9.89 5.32 -22.08
CA TYR A 68 10.85 4.85 -23.09
C TYR A 68 10.90 3.32 -23.21
N LEU A 69 10.72 2.59 -22.11
CA LEU A 69 10.74 1.13 -22.08
C LEU A 69 9.56 0.52 -22.85
N ARG A 70 8.45 1.25 -23.01
CA ARG A 70 7.28 0.76 -23.76
C ARG A 70 7.55 0.61 -25.26
N GLN A 71 8.44 1.42 -25.82
CA GLN A 71 8.84 1.32 -27.22
C GLN A 71 9.54 -0.01 -27.53
N PHE A 72 10.12 -0.65 -26.52
CA PHE A 72 10.85 -1.91 -26.61
C PHE A 72 10.20 -3.03 -25.79
N GLU A 73 8.88 -3.01 -25.66
CA GLU A 73 8.08 -3.85 -24.74
C GLU A 73 8.45 -5.35 -24.81
N LYS A 74 8.63 -5.89 -26.02
CA LYS A 74 8.97 -7.31 -26.24
C LYS A 74 10.29 -7.73 -25.58
N ILE A 75 11.22 -6.78 -25.42
CA ILE A 75 12.54 -7.02 -24.80
C ILE A 75 12.55 -6.55 -23.35
N SER A 76 11.93 -5.42 -23.05
CA SER A 76 11.95 -4.81 -21.73
C SER A 76 11.09 -5.57 -20.71
N LYS A 77 9.92 -6.10 -21.10
CA LYS A 77 9.06 -6.86 -20.18
C LYS A 77 9.75 -8.08 -19.55
N PRO A 78 10.36 -9.01 -20.29
CA PRO A 78 11.05 -10.16 -19.70
C PRO A 78 12.20 -9.74 -18.77
N ILE A 79 12.97 -8.71 -19.16
CA ILE A 79 14.08 -8.20 -18.34
C ILE A 79 13.53 -7.58 -17.05
N LEU A 80 12.49 -6.74 -17.14
CA LEU A 80 11.85 -6.11 -16.00
C LEU A 80 11.24 -7.15 -15.07
N LYS A 81 10.54 -8.16 -15.62
CA LYS A 81 9.99 -9.28 -14.84
C LYS A 81 11.07 -10.02 -14.06
N SER A 82 12.22 -10.30 -14.69
CA SER A 82 13.36 -10.92 -14.03
C SER A 82 13.94 -10.06 -12.92
N LEU A 83 14.14 -8.75 -13.18
CA LEU A 83 14.63 -7.79 -12.19
C LEU A 83 13.68 -7.65 -11.00
N VAL A 84 12.38 -7.53 -11.25
CA VAL A 84 11.35 -7.46 -10.22
C VAL A 84 11.34 -8.73 -9.38
N SER A 85 11.33 -9.90 -10.02
CA SER A 85 11.33 -11.19 -9.34
C SER A 85 12.56 -11.39 -8.44
N SER A 86 13.72 -10.98 -8.91
CA SER A 86 14.98 -11.04 -8.15
C SER A 86 15.00 -10.03 -7.00
N ASN A 87 14.68 -8.76 -7.29
CA ASN A 87 14.74 -7.67 -6.30
C ASN A 87 13.75 -7.88 -5.15
N TYR A 88 12.52 -8.26 -5.45
CA TYR A 88 11.48 -8.53 -4.45
C TYR A 88 11.51 -9.97 -3.92
N LYS A 89 12.45 -10.81 -4.42
CA LYS A 89 12.64 -12.21 -3.97
C LYS A 89 11.34 -13.02 -4.08
N LEU A 90 10.73 -13.03 -5.26
CA LEU A 90 9.42 -13.65 -5.52
C LEU A 90 9.50 -15.20 -5.62
N ASN A 91 10.28 -15.86 -4.76
CA ASN A 91 10.24 -17.32 -4.71
C ASN A 91 9.06 -17.83 -3.86
N PRO A 92 8.48 -19.00 -4.17
CA PRO A 92 7.26 -19.49 -3.53
C PRO A 92 7.32 -19.53 -2.00
N GLN A 93 8.45 -19.97 -1.43
CA GLN A 93 8.60 -20.06 0.03
C GLN A 93 8.57 -18.68 0.70
N LYS A 94 9.23 -17.67 0.10
CA LYS A 94 9.24 -16.30 0.65
C LYS A 94 7.91 -15.60 0.44
N VAL A 95 7.23 -15.89 -0.67
CA VAL A 95 5.87 -15.38 -0.94
C VAL A 95 4.88 -15.94 0.09
N ALA A 96 4.90 -17.26 0.36
CA ALA A 96 4.06 -17.86 1.38
C ALA A 96 4.32 -17.30 2.78
N LYS A 97 5.59 -17.17 3.18
CA LYS A 97 5.96 -16.51 4.45
C LYS A 97 5.50 -15.07 4.52
N SER A 98 5.54 -14.35 3.38
CA SER A 98 5.05 -12.96 3.34
C SER A 98 3.54 -12.87 3.51
N LYS A 99 2.76 -13.82 2.96
CA LYS A 99 1.30 -13.87 3.19
C LYS A 99 0.99 -14.02 4.68
N VAL A 100 1.64 -14.97 5.35
CA VAL A 100 1.44 -15.19 6.80
C VAL A 100 1.78 -13.92 7.58
N ARG A 101 2.99 -13.37 7.39
CA ARG A 101 3.44 -12.21 8.15
C ARG A 101 2.61 -10.96 7.87
N MET A 102 2.21 -10.74 6.63
CA MET A 102 1.30 -9.66 6.23
C MET A 102 -0.04 -9.78 6.98
N THR A 103 -0.60 -10.98 7.05
CA THR A 103 -1.88 -11.21 7.74
C THR A 103 -1.77 -10.96 9.24
N GLU A 104 -0.67 -11.38 9.88
CA GLU A 104 -0.40 -11.08 11.30
C GLU A 104 -0.34 -9.56 11.56
N LEU A 105 0.42 -8.83 10.74
CA LEU A 105 0.56 -7.37 10.88
C LEU A 105 -0.77 -6.64 10.62
N ILE A 106 -1.55 -7.07 9.64
CA ILE A 106 -2.88 -6.52 9.35
C ILE A 106 -3.82 -6.78 10.52
N THR A 107 -3.76 -7.97 11.13
CA THR A 107 -4.57 -8.29 12.31
C THR A 107 -4.22 -7.41 13.52
N ASP A 108 -2.92 -7.18 13.77
CA ASP A 108 -2.47 -6.27 14.84
C ASP A 108 -2.95 -4.83 14.58
N LEU A 109 -2.75 -4.30 13.38
CA LEU A 109 -3.20 -2.96 13.01
C LEU A 109 -4.72 -2.80 13.05
N ASN A 110 -5.46 -3.84 12.66
CA ASN A 110 -6.91 -3.87 12.77
C ASN A 110 -7.37 -3.80 14.22
N GLN A 111 -6.72 -4.53 15.12
CA GLN A 111 -7.03 -4.48 16.55
C GLN A 111 -6.72 -3.08 17.13
N ARG A 112 -5.58 -2.50 16.80
CA ARG A 112 -5.22 -1.13 17.24
C ARG A 112 -6.22 -0.08 16.77
N LEU A 113 -6.74 -0.22 15.54
CA LEU A 113 -7.80 0.66 15.04
C LEU A 113 -9.09 0.52 15.85
N ILE A 114 -9.49 -0.71 16.17
CA ILE A 114 -10.68 -0.99 16.99
C ILE A 114 -10.50 -0.40 18.39
N ASP A 115 -9.37 -0.61 19.02
CA ASP A 115 -9.05 -0.11 20.36
C ASP A 115 -9.06 1.42 20.43
N ASN A 116 -8.72 2.10 19.31
CA ASN A 116 -8.86 3.55 19.16
C ASN A 116 -10.21 3.98 18.53
N GLN A 117 -11.27 3.23 18.75
CA GLN A 117 -12.65 3.53 18.35
C GLN A 117 -12.88 3.61 16.83
N GLY A 118 -11.99 3.09 16.00
CA GLY A 118 -12.16 2.93 14.56
C GLY A 118 -12.06 4.21 13.71
N ARG A 119 -11.82 5.36 14.32
CA ARG A 119 -11.79 6.64 13.58
C ARG A 119 -10.44 6.91 12.94
N TYR A 120 -9.35 6.78 13.69
CA TYR A 120 -7.96 6.89 13.25
C TYR A 120 -7.12 5.85 13.99
N LEU A 121 -5.93 5.55 13.50
CA LEU A 121 -5.02 4.61 14.16
C LEU A 121 -4.41 5.17 15.45
N VAL A 122 -4.24 6.51 15.49
CA VAL A 122 -3.70 7.19 16.67
C VAL A 122 -4.42 8.52 16.87
N GLY A 123 -4.97 8.71 18.08
CA GLY A 123 -5.62 9.96 18.46
C GLY A 123 -6.93 10.21 17.71
N ASP A 124 -7.23 11.48 17.42
CA ASP A 124 -8.55 11.98 17.02
C ASP A 124 -8.61 12.62 15.63
N ARG A 125 -7.49 12.68 14.91
CA ARG A 125 -7.39 13.25 13.54
C ARG A 125 -6.41 12.46 12.68
N LEU A 126 -6.48 12.64 11.35
CA LEU A 126 -5.52 12.08 10.41
C LEU A 126 -4.08 12.40 10.82
N GLY A 127 -3.20 11.41 10.77
CA GLY A 127 -1.79 11.55 11.12
C GLY A 127 -0.87 10.66 10.29
N LEU A 128 0.41 10.61 10.66
CA LEU A 128 1.43 9.83 9.96
C LEU A 128 1.08 8.34 9.90
N ALA A 129 0.61 7.77 11.02
CA ALA A 129 0.24 6.36 11.10
C ALA A 129 -0.84 5.98 10.06
N ASP A 130 -1.86 6.83 9.92
CA ASP A 130 -2.97 6.63 9.01
C ASP A 130 -2.51 6.64 7.55
N ILE A 131 -1.72 7.64 7.17
CA ILE A 131 -1.17 7.78 5.83
C ILE A 131 -0.26 6.59 5.50
N ALA A 132 0.62 6.21 6.42
CA ALA A 132 1.56 5.11 6.24
C ALA A 132 0.82 3.78 6.00
N VAL A 133 -0.11 3.42 6.88
CA VAL A 133 -0.85 2.15 6.76
C VAL A 133 -1.76 2.14 5.54
N CYS A 134 -2.56 3.20 5.32
CA CYS A 134 -3.48 3.25 4.19
C CYS A 134 -2.75 3.19 2.84
N SER A 135 -1.58 3.83 2.72
CA SER A 135 -0.78 3.77 1.49
C SER A 135 -0.25 2.38 1.17
N ILE A 136 0.08 1.59 2.19
CA ILE A 136 0.55 0.20 2.02
C ILE A 136 -0.61 -0.75 1.70
N LEU A 137 -1.82 -0.48 2.20
CA LEU A 137 -3.00 -1.29 1.91
C LEU A 137 -3.62 -0.99 0.54
N ALA A 138 -3.34 0.18 -0.06
CA ALA A 138 -3.94 0.60 -1.32
C ALA A 138 -3.82 -0.41 -2.47
N PRO A 139 -2.67 -1.09 -2.71
CA PRO A 139 -2.55 -2.11 -3.74
C PRO A 139 -3.37 -3.38 -3.48
N LEU A 140 -3.66 -3.72 -2.22
CA LEU A 140 -4.50 -4.86 -1.87
C LEU A 140 -5.99 -4.52 -1.99
N LEU A 141 -6.34 -3.26 -1.80
CA LEU A 141 -7.72 -2.75 -1.83
C LEU A 141 -8.09 -2.15 -3.19
N VAL A 142 -7.17 -2.13 -4.16
CA VAL A 142 -7.33 -1.55 -5.50
C VAL A 142 -8.05 -0.19 -5.48
N ILE A 143 -7.61 0.66 -4.55
CA ILE A 143 -8.33 1.88 -4.21
C ILE A 143 -8.39 2.84 -5.39
N LYS A 144 -9.60 3.35 -5.66
CA LYS A 144 -9.86 4.33 -6.71
C LYS A 144 -9.02 5.60 -6.56
N GLY A 145 -8.50 6.12 -7.66
CA GLY A 145 -7.63 7.30 -7.69
C GLY A 145 -6.18 7.01 -7.27
N THR A 146 -5.78 5.75 -7.17
CA THR A 146 -4.40 5.31 -6.95
C THR A 146 -3.86 4.60 -8.20
N PRO A 147 -2.53 4.38 -8.31
CA PRO A 147 -1.96 3.58 -9.40
C PRO A 147 -2.45 2.14 -9.46
N TRP A 148 -3.14 1.68 -8.44
CA TRP A 148 -3.66 0.32 -8.28
C TRP A 148 -5.14 0.21 -8.64
N GLU A 149 -5.78 1.32 -9.03
CA GLU A 149 -7.16 1.30 -9.53
C GLU A 149 -7.24 0.41 -10.77
N LEU A 150 -8.15 -0.57 -10.74
CA LEU A 150 -8.39 -1.44 -11.89
C LEU A 150 -9.28 -0.72 -12.91
N GLU A 151 -8.89 -0.79 -14.17
CA GLU A 151 -9.74 -0.42 -15.29
C GLU A 151 -10.59 -1.61 -15.73
N ASN A 152 -11.58 -1.37 -16.60
CA ASN A 152 -12.54 -2.40 -17.01
C ASN A 152 -11.86 -3.67 -17.54
N ASP A 153 -10.76 -3.52 -18.28
CA ASP A 153 -10.04 -4.66 -18.89
C ASP A 153 -9.19 -5.44 -17.85
N ASP A 154 -8.88 -4.83 -16.69
CA ASP A 154 -8.08 -5.46 -15.64
C ASP A 154 -8.96 -6.21 -14.62
N ILE A 155 -10.27 -5.90 -14.57
CA ILE A 155 -11.20 -6.53 -13.62
C ILE A 155 -11.26 -8.04 -13.83
N GLU A 156 -11.21 -8.50 -15.10
CA GLU A 156 -11.23 -9.92 -15.44
C GLU A 156 -9.98 -10.67 -14.95
N GLN A 157 -8.84 -9.97 -14.81
CA GLN A 157 -7.58 -10.50 -14.31
C GLN A 157 -7.52 -10.51 -12.77
N PHE A 158 -8.42 -9.77 -12.11
CA PHE A 158 -8.49 -9.69 -10.66
C PHE A 158 -9.22 -10.91 -10.08
N THR A 159 -8.49 -12.03 -10.02
CA THR A 159 -9.03 -13.35 -9.64
C THR A 159 -8.12 -14.06 -8.63
N GLY A 160 -8.52 -15.27 -8.21
CA GLY A 160 -7.72 -16.15 -7.36
C GLY A 160 -7.38 -15.57 -6.00
N GLU A 161 -6.21 -15.90 -5.48
CA GLU A 161 -5.79 -15.50 -4.13
C GLU A 161 -5.76 -13.99 -3.90
N LEU A 162 -5.51 -13.20 -4.95
CA LEU A 162 -5.48 -11.73 -4.84
C LEU A 162 -6.88 -11.19 -4.56
N LYS A 163 -7.89 -11.69 -5.28
CA LYS A 163 -9.28 -11.33 -5.04
C LYS A 163 -9.80 -11.82 -3.70
N GLU A 164 -9.51 -13.06 -3.35
CA GLU A 164 -9.89 -13.63 -2.05
C GLU A 164 -9.34 -12.80 -0.88
N TYR A 165 -8.08 -12.37 -0.99
CA TYR A 165 -7.45 -11.54 0.05
C TYR A 165 -8.00 -10.12 0.07
N HIS A 166 -8.33 -9.56 -1.09
CA HIS A 166 -9.02 -8.28 -1.20
C HIS A 166 -10.37 -8.33 -0.49
N ASP A 167 -11.20 -9.34 -0.79
CA ASP A 167 -12.51 -9.50 -0.20
C ASP A 167 -12.39 -9.69 1.33
N TYR A 168 -11.46 -10.54 1.78
CA TYR A 168 -11.14 -10.68 3.21
C TYR A 168 -10.77 -9.35 3.87
N LEU A 169 -9.94 -8.54 3.22
CA LEU A 169 -9.51 -7.25 3.76
C LEU A 169 -10.65 -6.23 3.82
N LEU A 170 -11.58 -6.27 2.86
CA LEU A 170 -12.79 -5.42 2.86
C LEU A 170 -13.75 -5.75 4.01
N ASP A 171 -13.78 -7.00 4.46
CA ASP A 171 -14.61 -7.41 5.60
C ASP A 171 -14.02 -6.94 6.95
N LEU A 172 -12.74 -6.55 6.98
CA LEU A 172 -12.10 -6.03 8.17
C LEU A 172 -12.39 -4.53 8.38
N PRO A 173 -12.58 -4.08 9.64
CA PRO A 173 -12.63 -2.65 9.98
C PRO A 173 -11.47 -1.85 9.38
N LEU A 174 -10.25 -2.40 9.35
CA LEU A 174 -9.08 -1.74 8.80
C LEU A 174 -9.17 -1.51 7.27
N GLY A 175 -9.74 -2.46 6.53
CA GLY A 175 -9.95 -2.29 5.08
C GLY A 175 -10.99 -1.22 4.76
N GLN A 176 -12.13 -1.26 5.46
CA GLN A 176 -13.20 -0.25 5.36
C GLN A 176 -12.69 1.14 5.77
N TYR A 177 -11.87 1.17 6.82
CA TYR A 177 -11.20 2.37 7.28
C TYR A 177 -10.28 2.96 6.19
N ALA A 178 -9.42 2.16 5.56
CA ALA A 178 -8.53 2.64 4.51
C ALA A 178 -9.32 3.21 3.31
N GLN A 179 -10.40 2.57 2.89
CA GLN A 179 -11.30 3.11 1.85
C GLN A 179 -11.92 4.44 2.27
N ARG A 180 -12.38 4.56 3.52
CA ARG A 180 -12.93 5.82 4.05
C ARG A 180 -11.89 6.93 4.03
N ILE A 181 -10.65 6.68 4.50
CA ILE A 181 -9.58 7.69 4.50
C ILE A 181 -9.30 8.20 3.08
N TYR A 182 -9.21 7.32 2.10
CA TYR A 182 -9.02 7.72 0.70
C TYR A 182 -10.19 8.51 0.13
N ALA A 183 -11.42 8.16 0.51
CA ALA A 183 -12.62 8.83 0.02
C ALA A 183 -12.87 10.20 0.66
N THR A 184 -12.48 10.40 1.93
CA THR A 184 -12.89 11.58 2.70
C THR A 184 -11.75 12.54 3.08
N GLU A 185 -10.52 12.00 3.24
CA GLU A 185 -9.38 12.79 3.74
C GLU A 185 -8.37 13.14 2.64
N ARG A 186 -8.42 12.44 1.51
CA ARG A 186 -7.52 12.67 0.40
C ARG A 186 -8.17 13.57 -0.66
N ASN A 187 -7.73 14.83 -0.72
CA ASN A 187 -8.24 15.80 -1.69
C ASN A 187 -7.48 15.81 -3.03
N ALA A 188 -6.43 15.01 -3.17
CA ALA A 188 -5.62 14.96 -4.37
C ALA A 188 -5.72 13.61 -5.07
N ARG A 189 -5.98 13.61 -6.36
CA ARG A 189 -5.84 12.47 -7.25
C ARG A 189 -4.44 12.50 -7.86
N VAL A 190 -3.70 11.41 -7.76
CA VAL A 190 -2.42 11.26 -8.47
C VAL A 190 -2.70 10.63 -9.82
N ASP A 191 -2.42 11.37 -10.88
CA ASP A 191 -2.37 10.78 -12.20
C ASP A 191 -1.00 10.14 -12.43
N TRP A 192 -0.91 8.84 -12.18
CA TRP A 192 0.30 8.07 -12.37
C TRP A 192 0.63 7.82 -13.86
N ARG A 193 -0.32 8.12 -14.76
CA ARG A 193 -0.17 7.94 -16.21
C ARG A 193 0.64 9.06 -16.86
N GLY A 194 1.01 10.08 -16.10
CA GLY A 194 1.90 11.14 -16.57
C GLY A 194 1.25 12.15 -17.50
N LEU A 195 -0.02 12.48 -17.25
CA LEU A 195 -0.70 13.62 -17.88
C LEU A 195 -0.34 14.93 -17.25
#